data_7839a4c9c1a5878c17c83157c092ac9a
#
_entry.id   7839a4c9c1a5878c17c83157c092ac9a
#
_cell.length_a   1.000
_cell.length_b   1.000
_cell.length_c   1.000
_cell.angle_alpha   90.00
_cell.angle_beta   90.00
_cell.angle_gamma   90.00
#
_symmetry.space_group_name_H-M   'P 1'
#
loop_
_entity.id
_entity.type
_entity.pdbx_description
1 polymer ?
#
loop_
_entity_poly.entity_id
_entity_poly.type
_entity_poly.pdbx_seq_one_letter_code
_entity_poly.pdbx_strand_id
1 'polypeptide(L)'
;DYKADALHTLSGIWKQCYIGIKNSNDVLGYVNNLGDKLDAAKKNLYTAEAQVLRDYYYCQLWKFYGYIPVYMENLRAPYTCPQYSPDSVYNKVIADLESAISLNALPMQWDDANLGRVSQATAYMLYAEMVMYQNDNSRYARALQYMQEIINSGKYELNASYADIWTSAGEWSKESIFEINYTDGPNGKRAYDGGVGNVGGTWLPRIISPEGGVSADGVDNGWGGAPVRVEAYNKFNSGDARRDATCYRPATGSYKARYQDTGLWLNKYIARGSNLQNIAGATDGNYNNNLRIYRYAETLLNAAE
;
A
#
# COMPACT_ATOMS: atom_id res chain seq x y z
N ASP A 1 20.13 -14.48 -6.22
CA ASP A 1 19.43 -13.98 -7.42
C ASP A 1 17.94 -14.14 -7.23
N TYR A 2 17.21 -13.02 -7.13
CA TYR A 2 15.75 -13.01 -7.11
C TYR A 2 15.26 -13.19 -8.56
N LYS A 3 14.98 -14.42 -8.96
CA LYS A 3 14.37 -14.70 -10.27
C LYS A 3 12.92 -15.09 -10.04
N ALA A 4 11.99 -14.32 -10.58
CA ALA A 4 10.62 -14.77 -10.73
C ALA A 4 10.53 -15.64 -12.00
N ASP A 5 10.09 -16.87 -11.84
CA ASP A 5 9.83 -17.81 -12.93
C ASP A 5 8.53 -18.58 -12.65
N ALA A 6 8.16 -19.48 -13.54
CA ALA A 6 6.92 -20.25 -13.41
C ALA A 6 6.85 -21.11 -12.12
N LEU A 7 7.99 -21.40 -11.49
CA LEU A 7 8.08 -22.19 -10.27
C LEU A 7 8.16 -21.31 -9.00
N HIS A 8 8.58 -20.05 -9.16
CA HIS A 8 8.81 -19.09 -8.09
C HIS A 8 7.95 -17.84 -8.30
N THR A 9 6.65 -18.04 -8.44
CA THR A 9 5.69 -16.95 -8.65
C THR A 9 5.36 -16.24 -7.34
N LEU A 10 5.02 -14.95 -7.41
CA LEU A 10 4.50 -14.18 -6.28
C LEU A 10 3.01 -14.51 -6.05
N SER A 11 2.69 -15.80 -5.91
CA SER A 11 1.32 -16.32 -5.85
C SER A 11 0.46 -15.68 -4.75
N GLY A 12 1.08 -15.24 -3.65
CA GLY A 12 0.41 -14.51 -2.58
C GLY A 12 -0.19 -13.18 -3.06
N ILE A 13 0.59 -12.39 -3.80
CA ILE A 13 0.13 -11.11 -4.38
C ILE A 13 -1.01 -11.37 -5.36
N TRP A 14 -0.84 -12.33 -6.28
CA TRP A 14 -1.87 -12.73 -7.23
C TRP A 14 -3.20 -13.06 -6.54
N LYS A 15 -3.15 -13.97 -5.56
CA LYS A 15 -4.34 -14.41 -4.83
C LYS A 15 -5.02 -13.25 -4.11
N GLN A 16 -4.26 -12.44 -3.37
CA GLN A 16 -4.83 -11.34 -2.59
C GLN A 16 -5.46 -10.26 -3.48
N CYS A 17 -4.81 -9.90 -4.59
CA CYS A 17 -5.36 -8.93 -5.52
C CYS A 17 -6.65 -9.42 -6.16
N TYR A 18 -6.72 -10.69 -6.62
CA TYR A 18 -7.97 -11.22 -7.19
C TYR A 18 -9.09 -11.40 -6.15
N ILE A 19 -8.76 -11.65 -4.88
CA ILE A 19 -9.75 -11.60 -3.78
C ILE A 19 -10.29 -10.17 -3.64
N GLY A 20 -9.42 -9.18 -3.64
CA GLY A 20 -9.82 -7.77 -3.58
C GLY A 20 -10.71 -7.37 -4.75
N ILE A 21 -10.35 -7.75 -5.98
CA ILE A 21 -11.14 -7.51 -7.20
C ILE A 21 -12.54 -8.17 -7.07
N LYS A 22 -12.57 -9.43 -6.65
CA LYS A 22 -13.84 -10.13 -6.43
C LYS A 22 -14.72 -9.39 -5.44
N ASN A 23 -14.18 -8.99 -4.29
CA ASN A 23 -14.94 -8.29 -3.25
C ASN A 23 -15.43 -6.91 -3.74
N SER A 24 -14.62 -6.19 -4.51
CA SER A 24 -15.05 -4.93 -5.15
C SER A 24 -16.21 -5.16 -6.13
N ASN A 25 -16.12 -6.21 -6.95
CA ASN A 25 -17.21 -6.59 -7.86
C ASN A 25 -18.48 -7.04 -7.11
N ASP A 26 -18.35 -7.70 -5.94
CA ASP A 26 -19.50 -8.02 -5.10
C ASP A 26 -20.22 -6.74 -4.62
N VAL A 27 -19.46 -5.74 -4.14
CA VAL A 27 -20.01 -4.44 -3.74
C VAL A 27 -20.76 -3.79 -4.90
N LEU A 28 -20.14 -3.71 -6.07
CA LEU A 28 -20.75 -3.14 -7.27
C LEU A 28 -22.05 -3.88 -7.66
N GLY A 29 -22.03 -5.21 -7.58
CA GLY A 29 -23.20 -6.05 -7.81
C GLY A 29 -24.33 -5.76 -6.81
N TYR A 30 -24.01 -5.62 -5.52
CA TYR A 30 -25.01 -5.27 -4.50
C TYR A 30 -25.58 -3.87 -4.70
N VAL A 31 -24.74 -2.88 -4.99
CA VAL A 31 -25.16 -1.50 -5.28
C VAL A 31 -26.11 -1.48 -6.48
N ASN A 32 -25.81 -2.21 -7.54
CA ASN A 32 -26.66 -2.30 -8.72
C ASN A 32 -28.01 -3.00 -8.41
N ASN A 33 -27.98 -4.08 -7.64
CA ASN A 33 -29.19 -4.83 -7.27
C ASN A 33 -30.13 -4.06 -6.34
N LEU A 34 -29.60 -3.17 -5.50
CA LEU A 34 -30.42 -2.30 -4.65
C LEU A 34 -31.17 -1.24 -5.46
N GLY A 35 -30.62 -0.82 -6.60
CA GLY A 35 -31.27 0.14 -7.51
C GLY A 35 -31.72 1.42 -6.78
N ASP A 36 -32.99 1.75 -6.92
CA ASP A 36 -33.60 2.95 -6.31
C ASP A 36 -33.85 2.84 -4.79
N LYS A 37 -33.58 1.67 -4.18
CA LYS A 37 -33.63 1.50 -2.72
C LYS A 37 -32.44 2.12 -2.02
N LEU A 38 -31.38 2.42 -2.76
CA LEU A 38 -30.21 3.09 -2.24
C LEU A 38 -30.21 4.55 -2.67
N ASP A 39 -30.00 5.44 -1.71
CA ASP A 39 -29.82 6.86 -1.98
C ASP A 39 -28.73 7.10 -3.03
N ALA A 40 -29.00 8.02 -3.98
CA ALA A 40 -28.13 8.25 -5.13
C ALA A 40 -26.71 8.69 -4.73
N ALA A 41 -26.56 9.50 -3.67
CA ALA A 41 -25.26 9.92 -3.20
C ALA A 41 -24.46 8.73 -2.62
N LYS A 42 -25.12 7.86 -1.84
CA LYS A 42 -24.50 6.64 -1.32
C LYS A 42 -24.19 5.65 -2.44
N LYS A 43 -25.07 5.55 -3.45
CA LYS A 43 -24.83 4.71 -4.63
C LYS A 43 -23.52 5.14 -5.33
N ASN A 44 -23.39 6.42 -5.64
CA ASN A 44 -22.20 6.96 -6.29
C ASN A 44 -20.95 6.78 -5.41
N LEU A 45 -21.06 7.03 -4.10
CA LEU A 45 -19.97 6.86 -3.16
C LEU A 45 -19.45 5.43 -3.12
N TYR A 46 -20.33 4.44 -2.89
CA TYR A 46 -19.91 3.04 -2.81
C TYR A 46 -19.43 2.49 -4.16
N THR A 47 -20.00 2.99 -5.27
CA THR A 47 -19.50 2.68 -6.61
C THR A 47 -18.08 3.17 -6.79
N ALA A 48 -17.82 4.45 -6.48
CA ALA A 48 -16.49 5.03 -6.62
C ALA A 48 -15.45 4.33 -5.73
N GLU A 49 -15.77 4.07 -4.47
CA GLU A 49 -14.87 3.34 -3.56
C GLU A 49 -14.53 1.95 -4.08
N ALA A 50 -15.53 1.19 -4.52
CA ALA A 50 -15.33 -0.16 -5.01
C ALA A 50 -14.52 -0.19 -6.32
N GLN A 51 -14.75 0.77 -7.24
CA GLN A 51 -13.96 0.88 -8.47
C GLN A 51 -12.51 1.24 -8.16
N VAL A 52 -12.24 2.27 -7.33
CA VAL A 52 -10.88 2.68 -6.97
C VAL A 52 -10.10 1.54 -6.31
N LEU A 53 -10.73 0.77 -5.41
CA LEU A 53 -10.09 -0.41 -4.80
C LEU A 53 -9.81 -1.51 -5.83
N ARG A 54 -10.75 -1.79 -6.72
CA ARG A 54 -10.57 -2.75 -7.81
C ARG A 54 -9.40 -2.36 -8.70
N ASP A 55 -9.32 -1.09 -9.08
CA ASP A 55 -8.29 -0.56 -9.95
C ASP A 55 -6.92 -0.55 -9.27
N TYR A 56 -6.88 -0.28 -7.96
CA TYR A 56 -5.66 -0.45 -7.17
C TYR A 56 -5.14 -1.90 -7.24
N TYR A 57 -6.00 -2.90 -7.06
CA TYR A 57 -5.58 -4.29 -7.16
C TYR A 57 -5.16 -4.68 -8.57
N TYR A 58 -5.85 -4.20 -9.61
CA TYR A 58 -5.43 -4.41 -10.99
C TYR A 58 -4.11 -3.71 -11.31
N CYS A 59 -3.87 -2.51 -10.80
CA CYS A 59 -2.60 -1.81 -10.93
C CYS A 59 -1.44 -2.63 -10.34
N GLN A 60 -1.61 -3.22 -9.15
CA GLN A 60 -0.62 -4.11 -8.56
C GLN A 60 -0.36 -5.34 -9.45
N LEU A 61 -1.42 -6.03 -9.90
CA LEU A 61 -1.28 -7.18 -10.78
C LEU A 61 -0.59 -6.82 -12.10
N TRP A 62 -0.97 -5.72 -12.70
CA TRP A 62 -0.38 -5.22 -13.95
C TRP A 62 1.12 -4.94 -13.81
N LYS A 63 1.53 -4.27 -12.74
CA LYS A 63 2.95 -3.98 -12.49
C LYS A 63 3.78 -5.23 -12.23
N PHE A 64 3.24 -6.24 -11.55
CA PHE A 64 3.98 -7.45 -11.21
C PHE A 64 3.98 -8.52 -12.31
N TYR A 65 2.88 -8.64 -13.08
CA TYR A 65 2.70 -9.78 -14.00
C TYR A 65 2.54 -9.37 -15.47
N GLY A 66 2.18 -8.13 -15.75
CA GLY A 66 1.95 -7.63 -17.11
C GLY A 66 0.71 -8.23 -17.76
N TYR A 67 0.79 -9.46 -18.27
CA TYR A 67 -0.34 -10.18 -18.85
C TYR A 67 -1.22 -10.78 -17.77
N ILE A 68 -2.46 -10.29 -17.65
CA ILE A 68 -3.40 -10.76 -16.62
C ILE A 68 -4.83 -10.86 -17.14
N PRO A 69 -5.69 -11.73 -16.54
CA PRO A 69 -7.13 -11.67 -16.74
C PRO A 69 -7.72 -10.36 -16.16
N VAL A 70 -8.58 -9.70 -16.93
CA VAL A 70 -9.31 -8.50 -16.46
C VAL A 70 -10.80 -8.71 -16.67
N TYR A 71 -11.56 -8.61 -15.58
CA TYR A 71 -13.02 -8.70 -15.59
C TYR A 71 -13.62 -7.69 -14.60
N MET A 72 -14.65 -6.98 -15.04
CA MET A 72 -15.30 -5.90 -14.28
C MET A 72 -16.55 -6.35 -13.52
N GLU A 73 -16.93 -7.62 -13.71
CA GLU A 73 -17.98 -8.32 -12.96
C GLU A 73 -17.46 -9.71 -12.57
N ASN A 74 -17.97 -10.28 -11.49
CA ASN A 74 -17.55 -11.62 -11.08
C ASN A 74 -17.88 -12.65 -12.15
N LEU A 75 -16.89 -13.49 -12.43
CA LEU A 75 -17.02 -14.55 -13.42
C LEU A 75 -18.08 -15.56 -13.01
N ARG A 76 -18.84 -16.02 -14.00
CA ARG A 76 -19.79 -17.13 -13.89
C ARG A 76 -19.17 -18.39 -14.48
N ALA A 77 -19.72 -19.56 -14.15
CA ALA A 77 -19.26 -20.81 -14.74
C ALA A 77 -19.19 -20.69 -16.28
N PRO A 78 -18.12 -21.10 -16.92
CA PRO A 78 -17.01 -21.96 -16.43
C PRO A 78 -15.84 -21.21 -15.75
N TYR A 79 -16.02 -19.96 -15.27
CA TYR A 79 -15.00 -19.15 -14.56
C TYR A 79 -13.71 -18.89 -15.35
N THR A 80 -13.81 -18.79 -16.67
CA THR A 80 -12.68 -18.53 -17.56
C THR A 80 -12.67 -17.07 -18.00
N CYS A 81 -11.49 -16.48 -18.08
CA CYS A 81 -11.25 -15.15 -18.61
C CYS A 81 -9.94 -15.15 -19.38
N PRO A 82 -9.87 -14.55 -20.58
CA PRO A 82 -8.62 -14.45 -21.32
C PRO A 82 -7.64 -13.52 -20.59
N GLN A 83 -6.34 -13.77 -20.79
CA GLN A 83 -5.31 -12.80 -20.44
C GLN A 83 -5.29 -11.67 -21.48
N TYR A 84 -5.12 -10.46 -20.97
CA TYR A 84 -4.94 -9.26 -21.78
C TYR A 84 -3.47 -8.83 -21.78
N SER A 85 -3.03 -8.18 -22.86
CA SER A 85 -1.71 -7.56 -22.90
C SER A 85 -1.60 -6.40 -21.90
N PRO A 86 -0.38 -6.04 -21.46
CA PRO A 86 -0.17 -4.94 -20.50
C PRO A 86 -0.87 -3.64 -20.93
N ASP A 87 -0.78 -3.25 -22.21
CA ASP A 87 -1.46 -2.06 -22.71
C ASP A 87 -2.98 -2.18 -22.66
N SER A 88 -3.51 -3.38 -22.95
CA SER A 88 -4.95 -3.62 -22.86
C SER A 88 -5.44 -3.60 -21.42
N VAL A 89 -4.64 -4.10 -20.48
CA VAL A 89 -4.91 -4.00 -19.02
C VAL A 89 -4.95 -2.54 -18.61
N TYR A 90 -3.88 -1.78 -18.93
CA TYR A 90 -3.81 -0.36 -18.63
C TYR A 90 -5.05 0.38 -19.14
N ASN A 91 -5.37 0.23 -20.43
CA ASN A 91 -6.50 0.95 -21.03
C ASN A 91 -7.84 0.63 -20.40
N LYS A 92 -8.06 -0.62 -19.97
CA LYS A 92 -9.30 -1.02 -19.29
C LYS A 92 -9.39 -0.44 -17.88
N VAL A 93 -8.31 -0.52 -17.12
CA VAL A 93 -8.28 -0.12 -15.71
C VAL A 93 -8.28 1.41 -15.60
N ILE A 94 -7.51 2.12 -16.43
CA ILE A 94 -7.51 3.60 -16.39
C ILE A 94 -8.88 4.19 -16.77
N ALA A 95 -9.59 3.56 -17.70
CA ALA A 95 -10.94 4.00 -18.07
C ALA A 95 -11.95 3.77 -16.94
N ASP A 96 -11.84 2.67 -16.20
CA ASP A 96 -12.67 2.40 -15.01
C ASP A 96 -12.38 3.41 -13.91
N LEU A 97 -11.11 3.71 -13.66
CA LEU A 97 -10.68 4.73 -12.69
C LEU A 97 -11.17 6.14 -13.07
N GLU A 98 -11.07 6.52 -14.35
CA GLU A 98 -11.63 7.77 -14.86
C GLU A 98 -13.14 7.87 -14.62
N SER A 99 -13.86 6.75 -14.80
CA SER A 99 -15.28 6.66 -14.47
C SER A 99 -15.55 6.89 -12.98
N ALA A 100 -14.79 6.22 -12.11
CA ALA A 100 -14.92 6.41 -10.65
C ALA A 100 -14.66 7.87 -10.22
N ILE A 101 -13.62 8.48 -10.75
CA ILE A 101 -13.28 9.88 -10.49
C ILE A 101 -14.39 10.82 -10.95
N SER A 102 -14.98 10.56 -12.12
CA SER A 102 -16.04 11.40 -12.70
C SER A 102 -17.33 11.42 -11.88
N LEU A 103 -17.57 10.44 -11.04
CA LEU A 103 -18.71 10.44 -10.11
C LEU A 103 -18.64 11.58 -9.08
N ASN A 104 -17.45 12.12 -8.84
CA ASN A 104 -17.20 13.20 -7.88
C ASN A 104 -17.87 12.96 -6.52
N ALA A 105 -17.84 11.70 -6.08
CA ALA A 105 -18.55 11.21 -4.90
C ALA A 105 -17.64 11.00 -3.69
N LEU A 106 -16.31 10.89 -3.92
CA LEU A 106 -15.32 10.71 -2.86
C LEU A 106 -14.93 12.06 -2.25
N PRO A 107 -14.81 12.19 -0.93
CA PRO A 107 -14.20 13.37 -0.34
C PRO A 107 -12.71 13.42 -0.66
N MET A 108 -12.13 14.62 -0.74
CA MET A 108 -10.68 14.77 -0.94
C MET A 108 -9.88 14.08 0.16
N GLN A 109 -10.36 14.13 1.40
CA GLN A 109 -9.82 13.44 2.57
C GLN A 109 -10.98 13.03 3.47
N TRP A 110 -10.89 11.86 4.07
CA TRP A 110 -11.85 11.41 5.09
C TRP A 110 -11.55 12.04 6.46
N ASP A 111 -12.57 12.10 7.29
CA ASP A 111 -12.45 12.41 8.71
C ASP A 111 -11.88 11.21 9.50
N ASP A 112 -11.53 11.44 10.76
CA ASP A 112 -10.90 10.43 11.63
C ASP A 112 -11.76 9.18 11.84
N ALA A 113 -13.08 9.29 11.75
CA ALA A 113 -13.99 8.16 11.91
C ALA A 113 -14.01 7.23 10.67
N ASN A 114 -13.50 7.71 9.54
CA ASN A 114 -13.51 7.03 8.25
C ASN A 114 -12.11 6.74 7.70
N LEU A 115 -11.07 6.83 8.52
CA LEU A 115 -9.69 6.51 8.12
C LEU A 115 -9.59 5.07 7.57
N GLY A 116 -8.82 4.90 6.51
CA GLY A 116 -8.66 3.61 5.80
C GLY A 116 -9.54 3.45 4.58
N ARG A 117 -10.54 4.32 4.38
CA ARG A 117 -11.32 4.36 3.15
C ARG A 117 -10.57 5.10 2.05
N VAL A 118 -10.77 4.70 0.80
CA VAL A 118 -10.19 5.42 -0.34
C VAL A 118 -10.85 6.79 -0.50
N SER A 119 -10.04 7.81 -0.73
CA SER A 119 -10.46 9.19 -0.93
C SER A 119 -10.30 9.61 -2.39
N GLN A 120 -10.77 10.81 -2.74
CA GLN A 120 -10.49 11.40 -4.06
C GLN A 120 -9.00 11.56 -4.30
N ALA A 121 -8.23 11.96 -3.26
CA ALA A 121 -6.78 12.02 -3.36
C ALA A 121 -6.15 10.65 -3.62
N THR A 122 -6.69 9.57 -3.03
CA THR A 122 -6.24 8.19 -3.32
C THR A 122 -6.46 7.84 -4.79
N ALA A 123 -7.63 8.16 -5.35
CA ALA A 123 -7.92 7.92 -6.76
C ALA A 123 -7.00 8.73 -7.69
N TYR A 124 -6.72 9.97 -7.35
CA TYR A 124 -5.81 10.84 -8.09
C TYR A 124 -4.36 10.34 -8.07
N MET A 125 -3.88 9.87 -6.92
CA MET A 125 -2.55 9.28 -6.79
C MET A 125 -2.42 7.98 -7.60
N LEU A 126 -3.43 7.12 -7.55
CA LEU A 126 -3.47 5.91 -8.36
C LEU A 126 -3.47 6.23 -9.86
N TYR A 127 -4.22 7.25 -10.27
CA TYR A 127 -4.22 7.72 -11.67
C TYR A 127 -2.83 8.16 -12.11
N ALA A 128 -2.17 9.02 -11.32
CA ALA A 128 -0.82 9.48 -11.62
C ALA A 128 0.18 8.30 -11.68
N GLU A 129 0.14 7.39 -10.71
CA GLU A 129 0.98 6.18 -10.70
C GLU A 129 0.82 5.36 -12.00
N MET A 130 -0.42 5.11 -12.42
CA MET A 130 -0.68 4.33 -13.64
C MET A 130 -0.23 5.06 -14.90
N VAL A 131 -0.51 6.35 -15.03
CA VAL A 131 -0.12 7.19 -16.18
C VAL A 131 1.39 7.26 -16.32
N MET A 132 2.11 7.51 -15.20
CA MET A 132 3.56 7.61 -15.20
C MET A 132 4.23 6.25 -15.43
N TYR A 133 3.73 5.18 -14.84
CA TYR A 133 4.26 3.83 -15.06
C TYR A 133 4.09 3.35 -16.50
N GLN A 134 2.95 3.68 -17.14
CA GLN A 134 2.70 3.42 -18.58
C GLN A 134 3.50 4.36 -19.49
N ASN A 135 3.97 5.49 -18.96
CA ASN A 135 4.53 6.59 -19.76
C ASN A 135 3.52 7.15 -20.78
N ASP A 136 2.26 7.29 -20.37
CA ASP A 136 1.18 7.82 -21.22
C ASP A 136 1.20 9.35 -21.28
N ASN A 137 2.00 9.90 -22.16
CA ASN A 137 2.15 11.35 -22.34
C ASN A 137 0.83 12.08 -22.63
N SER A 138 -0.17 11.39 -23.18
CA SER A 138 -1.47 12.00 -23.49
C SER A 138 -2.27 12.36 -22.23
N ARG A 139 -1.96 11.75 -21.09
CA ARG A 139 -2.64 11.92 -19.80
C ARG A 139 -1.82 12.69 -18.75
N TYR A 140 -0.56 13.06 -19.04
CA TYR A 140 0.28 13.80 -18.07
C TYR A 140 -0.37 15.13 -17.64
N ALA A 141 -0.96 15.89 -18.54
CA ALA A 141 -1.63 17.13 -18.20
C ALA A 141 -2.81 16.92 -17.22
N ARG A 142 -3.54 15.80 -17.36
CA ARG A 142 -4.61 15.43 -16.43
C ARG A 142 -4.05 14.95 -15.08
N ALA A 143 -2.98 14.18 -15.07
CA ALA A 143 -2.29 13.77 -13.86
C ALA A 143 -1.79 14.98 -13.07
N LEU A 144 -1.14 15.94 -13.75
CA LEU A 144 -0.72 17.20 -13.14
C LEU A 144 -1.91 17.98 -12.53
N GLN A 145 -3.02 18.08 -13.27
CA GLN A 145 -4.23 18.72 -12.73
C GLN A 145 -4.69 18.07 -11.42
N TYR A 146 -4.72 16.74 -11.36
CA TYR A 146 -5.12 16.01 -10.16
C TYR A 146 -4.14 16.23 -9.00
N MET A 147 -2.83 16.26 -9.26
CA MET A 147 -1.85 16.61 -8.22
C MET A 147 -2.07 18.03 -7.70
N GLN A 148 -2.34 18.98 -8.58
CA GLN A 148 -2.64 20.37 -8.20
C GLN A 148 -3.93 20.47 -7.38
N GLU A 149 -4.96 19.67 -7.68
CA GLU A 149 -6.19 19.63 -6.88
C GLU A 149 -5.92 19.11 -5.45
N ILE A 150 -5.08 18.09 -5.28
CA ILE A 150 -4.65 17.66 -3.95
C ILE A 150 -3.91 18.80 -3.22
N ILE A 151 -2.94 19.44 -3.87
CA ILE A 151 -2.14 20.52 -3.30
C ILE A 151 -3.04 21.70 -2.89
N ASN A 152 -3.90 22.16 -3.80
CA ASN A 152 -4.78 23.31 -3.58
C ASN A 152 -5.91 23.04 -2.58
N SER A 153 -6.19 21.77 -2.26
CA SER A 153 -7.20 21.43 -1.26
C SER A 153 -6.81 21.88 0.16
N GLY A 154 -5.51 22.07 0.41
CA GLY A 154 -5.00 22.40 1.75
C GLY A 154 -5.26 21.33 2.82
N LYS A 155 -5.65 20.11 2.41
CA LYS A 155 -5.94 18.99 3.31
C LYS A 155 -4.71 18.23 3.75
N TYR A 156 -3.63 18.32 2.97
CA TYR A 156 -2.40 17.57 3.18
C TYR A 156 -1.22 18.50 3.35
N GLU A 157 -0.26 18.13 4.16
CA GLU A 157 1.00 18.85 4.35
C GLU A 157 2.15 17.87 4.69
N LEU A 158 3.40 18.28 4.46
CA LEU A 158 4.56 17.47 4.85
C LEU A 158 4.69 17.46 6.37
N ASN A 159 5.06 16.31 6.94
CA ASN A 159 5.43 16.24 8.35
C ASN A 159 6.73 17.03 8.61
N ALA A 160 6.77 17.72 9.73
CA ALA A 160 7.95 18.48 10.13
C ALA A 160 9.19 17.58 10.31
N SER A 161 8.99 16.35 10.75
CA SER A 161 10.03 15.34 10.91
C SER A 161 9.77 14.15 9.99
N TYR A 162 10.72 13.86 9.12
CA TYR A 162 10.65 12.67 8.26
C TYR A 162 10.66 11.35 9.05
N ALA A 163 11.34 11.32 10.20
CA ALA A 163 11.39 10.13 11.05
C ALA A 163 10.03 9.76 11.63
N ASP A 164 9.20 10.77 11.97
CA ASP A 164 7.90 10.57 12.60
C ASP A 164 6.90 9.84 11.69
N ILE A 165 7.04 9.97 10.38
CA ILE A 165 6.21 9.27 9.39
C ILE A 165 6.17 7.76 9.66
N TRP A 166 7.29 7.19 10.13
CA TRP A 166 7.48 5.74 10.26
C TRP A 166 7.14 5.19 11.66
N THR A 167 6.60 6.03 12.51
CA THR A 167 6.12 5.67 13.85
C THR A 167 4.61 5.41 13.85
N SER A 168 4.08 4.78 14.90
CA SER A 168 2.63 4.64 15.08
C SER A 168 1.94 6.01 15.23
N ALA A 169 2.61 7.00 15.84
CA ALA A 169 2.08 8.35 15.93
C ALA A 169 2.02 9.10 14.58
N GLY A 170 2.80 8.65 13.60
CA GLY A 170 2.80 9.19 12.23
C GLY A 170 1.78 8.54 11.31
N GLU A 171 1.05 7.52 11.78
CA GLU A 171 -0.03 6.91 11.01
C GLU A 171 -1.17 7.91 10.82
N TRP A 172 -1.68 7.94 9.58
CA TRP A 172 -2.74 8.88 9.19
C TRP A 172 -2.45 10.36 9.54
N SER A 173 -1.16 10.71 9.59
CA SER A 173 -0.76 12.12 9.69
C SER A 173 -1.23 12.90 8.47
N LYS A 174 -1.08 14.24 8.50
CA LYS A 174 -1.44 15.10 7.37
C LYS A 174 -0.65 14.81 6.08
N GLU A 175 0.45 14.08 6.17
CA GLU A 175 1.21 13.63 5.00
C GLU A 175 0.63 12.36 4.39
N SER A 176 -0.17 11.59 5.12
CA SER A 176 -0.72 10.33 4.64
C SER A 176 -1.95 10.53 3.77
N ILE A 177 -1.92 9.98 2.54
CA ILE A 177 -3.06 9.96 1.62
C ILE A 177 -3.76 8.61 1.66
N PHE A 178 -2.99 7.53 1.65
CA PHE A 178 -3.55 6.17 1.73
C PHE A 178 -2.60 5.23 2.46
N GLU A 179 -3.16 4.50 3.41
CA GLU A 179 -2.47 3.47 4.17
C GLU A 179 -3.27 2.17 4.20
N ILE A 180 -2.57 1.05 4.23
CA ILE A 180 -3.18 -0.24 4.57
C ILE A 180 -3.08 -0.40 6.08
N ASN A 181 -4.24 -0.47 6.73
CA ASN A 181 -4.35 -0.62 8.18
C ASN A 181 -4.06 -2.04 8.61
N TYR A 182 -3.25 -2.17 9.66
CA TYR A 182 -3.00 -3.41 10.37
C TYR A 182 -3.38 -3.27 11.85
N THR A 183 -3.67 -4.39 12.49
CA THR A 183 -4.01 -4.41 13.92
C THR A 183 -3.36 -5.61 14.60
N ASP A 184 -2.88 -5.39 15.81
CA ASP A 184 -2.40 -6.41 16.74
C ASP A 184 -3.47 -6.81 17.76
N GLY A 185 -4.73 -6.49 17.53
CA GLY A 185 -5.85 -6.70 18.45
C GLY A 185 -6.03 -8.16 18.89
N PRO A 186 -6.87 -8.41 19.91
CA PRO A 186 -7.01 -9.73 20.57
C PRO A 186 -7.53 -10.83 19.63
N ASN A 187 -8.14 -10.44 18.53
CA ASN A 187 -8.55 -11.35 17.45
C ASN A 187 -7.58 -11.29 16.26
N GLY A 188 -6.46 -10.58 16.41
CA GLY A 188 -5.43 -10.44 15.39
C GLY A 188 -4.91 -11.82 15.02
N LYS A 189 -5.20 -12.23 13.79
CA LYS A 189 -4.60 -13.41 13.19
C LYS A 189 -3.39 -12.95 12.41
N ARG A 190 -2.37 -13.79 12.40
CA ARG A 190 -1.23 -13.55 11.51
C ARG A 190 -1.74 -13.31 10.11
N ALA A 191 -1.17 -12.35 9.40
CA ALA A 191 -1.46 -12.13 7.98
C ALA A 191 -1.33 -13.44 7.16
N TYR A 192 -0.52 -14.37 7.63
CA TYR A 192 -0.26 -15.67 7.03
C TYR A 192 -1.37 -16.72 7.29
N ASP A 193 -2.07 -16.67 8.41
CA ASP A 193 -3.15 -17.63 8.74
C ASP A 193 -4.41 -17.35 7.90
N GLY A 194 -4.25 -16.56 6.86
CA GLY A 194 -5.23 -15.89 6.06
C GLY A 194 -6.36 -16.76 5.52
N GLY A 195 -7.55 -16.36 5.87
CA GLY A 195 -8.76 -16.55 5.10
C GLY A 195 -9.27 -15.20 4.63
N VAL A 196 -10.21 -15.21 3.70
CA VAL A 196 -10.97 -14.03 3.32
C VAL A 196 -11.61 -13.43 4.59
N GLY A 197 -11.33 -12.15 4.87
CA GLY A 197 -11.88 -11.44 6.02
C GLY A 197 -11.09 -11.56 7.32
N ASN A 198 -9.91 -12.15 7.34
CA ASN A 198 -9.04 -12.08 8.51
C ASN A 198 -8.43 -10.69 8.62
N VAL A 199 -8.73 -10.03 9.74
CA VAL A 199 -8.11 -8.77 10.15
C VAL A 199 -6.95 -9.12 11.08
N GLY A 200 -5.77 -8.60 10.82
CA GLY A 200 -4.59 -8.90 11.61
C GLY A 200 -3.42 -7.97 11.34
N GLY A 201 -2.28 -8.31 11.92
CA GLY A 201 -1.04 -7.57 11.78
C GLY A 201 -0.25 -7.93 10.54
N THR A 202 0.89 -7.27 10.39
CA THR A 202 1.83 -7.47 9.30
C THR A 202 3.09 -8.21 9.76
N TRP A 203 3.69 -8.96 8.84
CA TRP A 203 4.99 -9.61 9.01
C TRP A 203 6.17 -8.70 8.66
N LEU A 204 5.92 -7.59 8.00
CA LEU A 204 6.98 -6.73 7.46
C LEU A 204 8.05 -6.37 8.51
N PRO A 205 7.70 -5.93 9.73
CA PRO A 205 8.70 -5.61 10.75
C PRO A 205 9.57 -6.82 11.10
N ARG A 206 8.98 -8.01 11.21
CA ARG A 206 9.71 -9.24 11.51
C ARG A 206 10.69 -9.64 10.42
N ILE A 207 10.28 -9.50 9.17
CA ILE A 207 11.12 -9.86 8.01
C ILE A 207 12.34 -8.97 7.90
N ILE A 208 12.18 -7.65 8.08
CA ILE A 208 13.23 -6.67 7.80
C ILE A 208 14.20 -6.42 8.96
N SER A 209 13.80 -6.73 10.20
CA SER A 209 14.61 -6.44 11.38
C SER A 209 15.77 -7.44 11.55
N PRO A 210 16.86 -7.04 12.24
CA PRO A 210 18.01 -7.91 12.46
C PRO A 210 17.64 -9.16 13.26
N GLU A 211 18.24 -10.29 12.92
CA GLU A 211 18.09 -11.54 13.69
C GLU A 211 18.73 -11.38 15.08
N GLY A 212 18.01 -11.83 16.12
CA GLY A 212 18.41 -11.66 17.52
C GLY A 212 17.89 -10.35 18.14
N GLY A 213 17.45 -9.40 17.33
CA GLY A 213 17.02 -8.07 17.80
C GLY A 213 18.17 -7.25 18.37
N VAL A 214 17.86 -6.06 18.86
CA VAL A 214 18.80 -5.15 19.55
C VAL A 214 18.06 -4.52 20.73
N SER A 215 17.97 -5.24 21.83
CA SER A 215 17.14 -4.84 23.00
C SER A 215 17.56 -3.49 23.59
N ALA A 216 18.85 -3.13 23.54
CA ALA A 216 19.33 -1.82 23.99
C ALA A 216 18.69 -0.66 23.21
N ASP A 217 18.30 -0.88 21.94
CA ASP A 217 17.70 0.11 21.07
C ASP A 217 16.17 -0.10 20.92
N GLY A 218 15.60 -1.02 21.68
CA GLY A 218 14.17 -1.36 21.62
C GLY A 218 13.75 -1.99 20.31
N VAL A 219 14.67 -2.70 19.62
CA VAL A 219 14.41 -3.43 18.39
C VAL A 219 14.18 -4.90 18.68
N ASP A 220 13.00 -5.41 18.34
CA ASP A 220 12.62 -6.80 18.54
C ASP A 220 13.37 -7.72 17.59
N ASN A 221 13.43 -9.01 17.96
CA ASN A 221 14.03 -10.04 17.14
C ASN A 221 13.36 -10.12 15.75
N GLY A 222 14.13 -9.99 14.71
CA GLY A 222 13.72 -10.15 13.31
C GLY A 222 14.26 -11.42 12.65
N TRP A 223 14.05 -11.52 11.34
CA TRP A 223 14.58 -12.62 10.52
C TRP A 223 15.76 -12.20 9.65
N GLY A 224 16.15 -10.93 9.68
CA GLY A 224 17.31 -10.42 8.96
C GLY A 224 17.17 -10.50 7.45
N GLY A 225 15.94 -10.34 6.91
CA GLY A 225 15.66 -10.57 5.50
C GLY A 225 16.05 -9.42 4.56
N ALA A 226 16.25 -8.21 5.07
CA ALA A 226 16.45 -7.03 4.23
C ALA A 226 17.52 -6.05 4.78
N PRO A 227 18.81 -6.43 4.78
CA PRO A 227 19.87 -5.48 5.09
C PRO A 227 19.93 -4.38 4.03
N VAL A 228 20.23 -3.17 4.44
CA VAL A 228 20.44 -2.04 3.53
C VAL A 228 21.82 -2.14 2.89
N ARG A 229 21.91 -1.97 1.59
CA ARG A 229 23.19 -1.97 0.88
C ARG A 229 24.00 -0.72 1.24
N VAL A 230 25.31 -0.90 1.40
CA VAL A 230 26.23 0.20 1.73
C VAL A 230 26.18 1.29 0.66
N GLU A 231 26.06 0.92 -0.61
CA GLU A 231 25.94 1.86 -1.72
C GLU A 231 24.68 2.72 -1.63
N ALA A 232 23.57 2.15 -1.18
CA ALA A 232 22.33 2.90 -0.96
C ALA A 232 22.47 3.89 0.20
N TYR A 233 23.09 3.46 1.30
CA TYR A 233 23.40 4.33 2.44
C TYR A 233 24.28 5.51 2.04
N ASN A 234 25.31 5.26 1.23
CA ASN A 234 26.27 6.27 0.79
C ASN A 234 25.70 7.27 -0.25
N LYS A 235 24.50 7.02 -0.79
CA LYS A 235 23.81 8.00 -1.67
C LYS A 235 23.18 9.16 -0.90
N PHE A 236 22.98 9.03 0.39
CA PHE A 236 22.52 10.15 1.20
C PHE A 236 23.66 11.15 1.41
N ASN A 237 23.34 12.42 1.22
CA ASN A 237 24.29 13.51 1.51
C ASN A 237 24.61 13.58 3.01
N SER A 238 25.76 14.15 3.33
CA SER A 238 26.12 14.43 4.73
C SER A 238 25.07 15.37 5.35
N GLY A 239 24.55 15.01 6.53
CA GLY A 239 23.52 15.76 7.23
C GLY A 239 22.09 15.56 6.73
N ASP A 240 21.86 14.69 5.75
CA ASP A 240 20.49 14.35 5.32
C ASP A 240 19.78 13.56 6.44
N ALA A 241 18.81 14.20 7.11
CA ALA A 241 18.03 13.60 8.19
C ALA A 241 17.25 12.35 7.77
N ARG A 242 16.98 12.17 6.47
CA ARG A 242 16.28 10.98 5.94
C ARG A 242 17.14 9.73 6.01
N ARG A 243 18.48 9.88 6.02
CA ARG A 243 19.41 8.75 6.08
C ARG A 243 19.17 7.90 7.33
N ASP A 244 19.24 8.51 8.51
CA ASP A 244 19.16 7.79 9.78
C ASP A 244 17.71 7.35 10.08
N ALA A 245 16.73 8.09 9.58
CA ALA A 245 15.33 7.66 9.61
C ALA A 245 15.02 6.48 8.66
N THR A 246 15.86 6.26 7.64
CA THR A 246 15.71 5.14 6.69
C THR A 246 16.62 3.96 7.04
N CYS A 247 17.84 4.24 7.51
CA CYS A 247 18.89 3.26 7.71
C CYS A 247 19.28 3.19 9.19
N TYR A 248 19.01 2.06 9.83
CA TYR A 248 19.39 1.76 11.19
C TYR A 248 20.74 1.06 11.22
N ARG A 249 21.65 1.54 12.06
CA ARG A 249 22.99 0.97 12.27
C ARG A 249 23.14 0.56 13.74
N PRO A 250 22.86 -0.69 14.10
CA PRO A 250 23.11 -1.18 15.46
C PRO A 250 24.60 -1.25 15.79
N ALA A 251 24.93 -1.30 17.08
CA ALA A 251 26.30 -1.55 17.52
C ALA A 251 26.78 -2.92 17.02
N THR A 252 28.04 -3.00 16.63
CA THR A 252 28.67 -4.26 16.16
C THR A 252 28.55 -5.34 17.23
N GLY A 253 28.08 -6.52 16.85
CA GLY A 253 27.90 -7.66 17.76
C GLY A 253 26.64 -7.62 18.63
N SER A 254 25.78 -6.60 18.49
CA SER A 254 24.53 -6.50 19.25
C SER A 254 23.39 -7.36 18.68
N TYR A 255 23.56 -7.95 17.52
CA TYR A 255 22.61 -8.80 16.81
C TYR A 255 23.35 -9.97 16.12
N LYS A 256 22.60 -10.93 15.58
CA LYS A 256 23.18 -12.06 14.87
C LYS A 256 23.40 -11.70 13.40
N ALA A 257 24.68 -11.63 12.99
CA ALA A 257 25.05 -11.36 11.61
C ALA A 257 24.59 -12.48 10.66
N ARG A 258 24.19 -12.11 9.45
CA ARG A 258 23.77 -13.04 8.40
C ARG A 258 24.68 -12.95 7.19
N TYR A 259 24.49 -13.86 6.24
CA TYR A 259 25.22 -13.84 4.98
C TYR A 259 25.03 -12.49 4.26
N GLN A 260 26.12 -11.88 3.83
CA GLN A 260 26.16 -10.53 3.21
C GLN A 260 25.65 -9.41 4.12
N ASP A 261 25.78 -9.56 5.43
CA ASP A 261 25.45 -8.52 6.39
C ASP A 261 26.28 -7.26 6.14
N THR A 262 25.60 -6.15 6.02
CA THR A 262 26.20 -4.83 5.79
C THR A 262 26.34 -4.01 7.08
N GLY A 263 25.83 -4.49 8.20
CA GLY A 263 25.67 -3.72 9.44
C GLY A 263 24.62 -2.61 9.35
N LEU A 264 23.80 -2.62 8.30
CA LEU A 264 22.78 -1.61 8.04
C LEU A 264 21.41 -2.28 7.81
N TRP A 265 20.39 -1.77 8.47
CA TRP A 265 19.04 -2.31 8.43
C TRP A 265 18.04 -1.24 8.04
N LEU A 266 16.90 -1.64 7.50
CA LEU A 266 15.82 -0.71 7.19
C LEU A 266 15.17 -0.25 8.50
N ASN A 267 15.23 1.06 8.79
CA ASN A 267 14.64 1.63 10.01
C ASN A 267 13.12 1.87 9.88
N LYS A 268 12.67 2.13 8.65
CA LYS A 268 11.24 2.21 8.37
C LYS A 268 10.60 0.86 8.67
N TYR A 269 9.52 0.84 9.44
CA TYR A 269 8.81 -0.38 9.84
C TYR A 269 9.66 -1.39 10.64
N ILE A 270 10.78 -0.99 11.26
CA ILE A 270 11.57 -1.88 12.10
C ILE A 270 10.71 -2.43 13.26
N ALA A 271 10.93 -3.69 13.64
CA ALA A 271 10.14 -4.35 14.69
C ALA A 271 10.37 -3.70 16.05
N ARG A 272 9.29 -3.26 16.68
CA ARG A 272 9.31 -2.68 18.04
C ARG A 272 8.17 -3.25 18.87
N GLY A 273 8.42 -3.51 20.14
CA GLY A 273 7.41 -4.01 21.07
C GLY A 273 6.19 -3.10 21.22
N SER A 274 6.36 -1.79 20.97
CA SER A 274 5.23 -0.85 20.93
C SER A 274 4.19 -1.16 19.84
N ASN A 275 4.56 -1.92 18.82
CA ASN A 275 3.67 -2.34 17.74
C ASN A 275 3.07 -3.75 17.95
N LEU A 276 3.23 -4.33 19.15
CA LEU A 276 2.78 -5.65 19.55
C LEU A 276 2.12 -5.62 20.93
N GLN A 277 1.26 -4.66 21.24
CA GLN A 277 0.76 -4.42 22.60
C GLN A 277 -0.49 -5.23 22.97
N ASN A 278 -1.29 -5.63 21.98
CA ASN A 278 -2.62 -6.19 22.23
C ASN A 278 -2.74 -7.67 21.87
N ILE A 279 -1.65 -8.38 21.80
CA ILE A 279 -1.65 -9.77 21.33
C ILE A 279 -2.15 -10.75 22.40
N ALA A 280 -3.18 -11.51 22.04
CA ALA A 280 -3.52 -12.75 22.68
C ALA A 280 -3.04 -13.90 21.79
N GLY A 281 -1.82 -14.40 22.03
CA GLY A 281 -1.36 -15.64 21.42
C GLY A 281 -0.14 -15.50 20.49
N ALA A 282 -0.32 -15.27 19.19
CA ALA A 282 0.81 -15.30 18.25
C ALA A 282 1.52 -13.95 18.15
N THR A 283 2.74 -13.87 18.66
CA THR A 283 3.57 -12.66 18.59
C THR A 283 4.23 -12.46 17.24
N ASP A 284 4.49 -13.55 16.50
CA ASP A 284 5.14 -13.48 15.21
C ASP A 284 4.20 -13.01 14.11
N GLY A 285 4.60 -11.96 13.40
CA GLY A 285 3.89 -11.49 12.21
C GLY A 285 2.56 -10.77 12.49
N ASN A 286 2.36 -10.26 13.70
CA ASN A 286 1.13 -9.56 14.07
C ASN A 286 1.40 -8.10 14.50
N TYR A 287 2.37 -7.45 13.84
CA TYR A 287 2.66 -6.04 14.08
C TYR A 287 1.56 -5.13 13.52
N ASN A 288 1.23 -4.06 14.24
CA ASN A 288 0.16 -3.13 13.86
C ASN A 288 0.63 -1.94 12.99
N ASN A 289 1.87 -1.95 12.53
CA ASN A 289 2.39 -0.88 11.66
C ASN A 289 1.61 -0.78 10.35
N ASN A 290 0.92 0.31 10.12
CA ASN A 290 0.27 0.56 8.83
C ASN A 290 1.28 0.67 7.69
N LEU A 291 0.95 0.17 6.52
CA LEU A 291 1.76 0.33 5.32
C LEU A 291 1.32 1.61 4.58
N ARG A 292 2.22 2.62 4.50
CA ARG A 292 2.00 3.87 3.76
C ARG A 292 2.10 3.58 2.27
N ILE A 293 0.98 3.75 1.55
CA ILE A 293 0.90 3.51 0.11
C ILE A 293 1.16 4.83 -0.62
N TYR A 294 0.37 5.88 -0.34
CA TYR A 294 0.54 7.19 -0.94
C TYR A 294 0.75 8.26 0.12
N ARG A 295 1.70 9.15 -0.13
CA ARG A 295 2.03 10.28 0.73
C ARG A 295 2.06 11.58 -0.05
N TYR A 296 1.78 12.69 0.63
CA TYR A 296 1.78 14.03 0.04
C TYR A 296 3.13 14.42 -0.58
N ALA A 297 4.25 13.95 -0.02
CA ALA A 297 5.57 14.13 -0.63
C ALA A 297 5.62 13.58 -2.07
N GLU A 298 4.98 12.45 -2.35
CA GLU A 298 4.89 11.88 -3.69
C GLU A 298 3.99 12.72 -4.60
N THR A 299 2.89 13.28 -4.08
CA THR A 299 2.06 14.24 -4.83
C THR A 299 2.89 15.42 -5.36
N LEU A 300 3.75 15.99 -4.50
CA LEU A 300 4.63 17.10 -4.88
C LEU A 300 5.66 16.71 -5.94
N LEU A 301 6.22 15.50 -5.82
CA LEU A 301 7.18 14.96 -6.80
C LEU A 301 6.51 14.69 -8.14
N ASN A 302 5.34 14.05 -8.13
CA ASN A 302 4.56 13.78 -9.36
C ASN A 302 4.12 15.08 -10.04
N ALA A 303 3.81 16.13 -9.27
CA ALA A 303 3.48 17.44 -9.83
C ALA A 303 4.69 18.16 -10.44
N ALA A 304 5.90 17.84 -9.97
CA ALA A 304 7.12 18.46 -10.47
C ALA A 304 7.65 17.79 -11.76
N GLU A 305 7.36 16.50 -11.95
CA GLU A 305 7.71 15.74 -13.14
C GLU A 305 6.82 16.07 -14.33
#